data_b5c824d30344fb8fa8cffbf8d78d9350
#
_entry.id   b5c824d30344fb8fa8cffbf8d78d9350
#
_cell.length_a   1.000
_cell.length_b   1.000
_cell.length_c   1.000
_cell.angle_alpha   90.00
_cell.angle_beta   90.00
_cell.angle_gamma   90.00
#
_symmetry.space_group_name_H-M   'P 1'
#
loop_
_entity.id
_entity.type
_entity.pdbx_description
1 polymer ?
#
loop_
_entity_poly.entity_id
_entity_poly.type
_entity_poly.pdbx_seq_one_letter_code
_entity_poly.pdbx_strand_id
1 'polypeptide(L)'
;VILCNGKFTKNIKGKKTDIKDCQWIQKLHSIGLLTGSFLPDEKTEKLRTICRHRANILDAAASTSKKMQKYLRLLNLRLDVVVNDICGQTGLAIIKAICNGETNPESLAKFRHYNCRKSEQEKAKALQTNGREDYLFALKQELEMYEIFQAKIKQCDQEIERILVETIDNDDEKK
;
A
#
# COMPACT_ATOMS: atom_id res chain seq x y z
N VAL A 1 -21.08 -27.50 13.20
CA VAL A 1 -19.68 -27.03 13.08
C VAL A 1 -19.58 -25.69 13.77
N ILE A 2 -18.61 -25.53 14.68
CA ILE A 2 -18.36 -24.24 15.39
C ILE A 2 -17.03 -23.70 14.87
N LEU A 3 -17.03 -22.47 14.35
CA LEU A 3 -15.81 -21.77 14.03
C LEU A 3 -15.25 -21.13 15.30
N CYS A 4 -14.00 -21.43 15.65
CA CYS A 4 -13.36 -20.92 16.85
C CYS A 4 -12.08 -20.17 16.50
N ASN A 5 -11.75 -19.16 17.31
CA ASN A 5 -10.47 -18.48 17.17
C ASN A 5 -9.33 -19.37 17.70
N GLY A 6 -8.39 -19.73 16.85
CA GLY A 6 -7.23 -20.56 17.19
C GLY A 6 -6.35 -20.02 18.32
N LYS A 7 -6.48 -18.74 18.68
CA LYS A 7 -5.78 -18.17 19.86
C LYS A 7 -6.28 -18.79 21.16
N PHE A 8 -7.55 -19.14 21.26
CA PHE A 8 -8.14 -19.76 22.47
C PHE A 8 -7.82 -21.25 22.58
N THR A 9 -7.36 -21.90 21.51
CA THR A 9 -6.98 -23.31 21.50
C THR A 9 -5.47 -23.52 21.73
N LYS A 10 -4.63 -22.46 21.71
CA LYS A 10 -3.16 -22.51 21.74
C LYS A 10 -2.53 -22.58 23.14
N ASN A 11 -3.08 -23.24 24.10
CA ASN A 11 -2.55 -23.14 25.46
C ASN A 11 -1.92 -24.43 26.02
N ILE A 12 -1.21 -25.21 25.18
CA ILE A 12 -0.51 -26.40 25.67
C ILE A 12 1.01 -26.15 25.71
N LYS A 13 1.61 -26.18 26.90
CA LYS A 13 3.06 -26.30 27.08
C LYS A 13 3.48 -27.76 26.86
N GLY A 14 4.37 -28.02 25.92
CA GLY A 14 4.93 -29.36 25.69
C GLY A 14 5.13 -29.68 24.20
N LYS A 15 5.55 -30.91 23.91
CA LYS A 15 5.80 -31.40 22.54
C LYS A 15 4.50 -31.37 21.76
N LYS A 16 4.39 -30.50 20.76
CA LYS A 16 3.24 -30.41 19.85
C LYS A 16 3.20 -31.60 18.92
N THR A 17 2.06 -32.26 18.86
CA THR A 17 1.73 -33.24 17.82
C THR A 17 0.26 -33.01 17.44
N ASP A 18 -0.08 -33.25 16.18
CA ASP A 18 -1.46 -33.08 15.69
C ASP A 18 -2.48 -33.89 16.50
N ILE A 19 -2.09 -35.09 16.97
CA ILE A 19 -2.93 -35.96 17.82
C ILE A 19 -3.25 -35.28 19.15
N LYS A 20 -2.27 -34.66 19.81
CA LYS A 20 -2.48 -33.93 21.08
C LYS A 20 -3.31 -32.68 20.87
N ASP A 21 -3.12 -31.99 19.77
CA ASP A 21 -3.92 -30.81 19.43
C ASP A 21 -5.38 -31.18 19.17
N CYS A 22 -5.65 -32.30 18.45
CA CYS A 22 -7.00 -32.84 18.27
C CYS A 22 -7.66 -33.25 19.59
N GLN A 23 -6.96 -34.00 20.46
CA GLN A 23 -7.46 -34.41 21.79
C GLN A 23 -7.77 -33.19 22.67
N TRP A 24 -6.95 -32.17 22.59
CA TRP A 24 -7.16 -30.92 23.34
C TRP A 24 -8.39 -30.16 22.85
N ILE A 25 -8.53 -29.98 21.52
CA ILE A 25 -9.71 -29.36 20.92
C ILE A 25 -10.99 -30.14 21.27
N GLN A 26 -10.95 -31.48 21.20
CA GLN A 26 -12.05 -32.32 21.61
C GLN A 26 -12.42 -32.07 23.07
N LYS A 27 -11.44 -32.03 23.97
CA LYS A 27 -11.66 -31.79 25.40
C LYS A 27 -12.30 -30.42 25.64
N LEU A 28 -11.76 -29.36 25.00
CA LEU A 28 -12.32 -28.01 25.12
C LEU A 28 -13.75 -27.92 24.60
N HIS A 29 -14.05 -28.62 23.50
CA HIS A 29 -15.41 -28.71 22.95
C HIS A 29 -16.36 -29.45 23.92
N SER A 30 -15.95 -30.58 24.46
CA SER A 30 -16.77 -31.42 25.36
C SER A 30 -17.14 -30.72 26.68
N ILE A 31 -16.28 -29.85 27.19
CA ILE A 31 -16.53 -29.07 28.40
C ILE A 31 -17.10 -27.66 28.15
N GLY A 32 -17.47 -27.36 26.89
CA GLY A 32 -18.13 -26.09 26.51
C GLY A 32 -17.24 -24.85 26.54
N LEU A 33 -15.91 -25.01 26.56
CA LEU A 33 -14.95 -23.85 26.60
C LEU A 33 -14.62 -23.26 25.21
N LEU A 34 -15.11 -23.86 24.12
CA LEU A 34 -14.96 -23.29 22.79
C LEU A 34 -16.10 -22.32 22.52
N THR A 35 -15.79 -21.03 22.60
CA THR A 35 -16.70 -19.98 22.17
C THR A 35 -16.67 -19.82 20.64
N GLY A 36 -17.85 -19.77 20.02
CA GLY A 36 -17.97 -19.51 18.58
C GLY A 36 -17.44 -18.14 18.21
N SER A 37 -16.71 -18.07 17.11
CA SER A 37 -16.33 -16.81 16.50
C SER A 37 -17.48 -16.20 15.72
N PHE A 38 -17.56 -14.89 15.69
CA PHE A 38 -18.53 -14.17 14.84
C PHE A 38 -18.25 -14.51 13.36
N LEU A 39 -19.30 -14.97 12.68
CA LEU A 39 -19.32 -15.13 11.24
C LEU A 39 -20.05 -13.93 10.65
N PRO A 40 -19.35 -13.06 9.89
CA PRO A 40 -20.02 -11.97 9.22
C PRO A 40 -20.97 -12.50 8.14
N ASP A 41 -21.96 -11.70 7.79
CA ASP A 41 -22.84 -11.96 6.66
C ASP A 41 -22.07 -11.86 5.32
N GLU A 42 -22.71 -12.34 4.24
CA GLU A 42 -22.08 -12.39 2.91
C GLU A 42 -21.61 -11.01 2.40
N LYS A 43 -22.39 -9.96 2.67
CA LYS A 43 -22.05 -8.59 2.25
C LYS A 43 -20.80 -8.08 2.98
N THR A 44 -20.75 -8.29 4.30
CA THR A 44 -19.57 -7.95 5.12
C THR A 44 -18.35 -8.74 4.68
N GLU A 45 -18.47 -10.02 4.30
CA GLU A 45 -17.35 -10.81 3.78
C GLU A 45 -16.85 -10.28 2.44
N LYS A 46 -17.72 -9.89 1.51
CA LYS A 46 -17.35 -9.24 0.25
C LYS A 46 -16.56 -7.97 0.52
N LEU A 47 -17.07 -7.09 1.38
CA LEU A 47 -16.43 -5.83 1.73
C LEU A 47 -15.04 -6.06 2.37
N ARG A 48 -14.94 -6.99 3.32
CA ARG A 48 -13.66 -7.36 3.96
C ARG A 48 -12.64 -7.88 2.96
N THR A 49 -13.08 -8.67 1.98
CA THR A 49 -12.20 -9.19 0.93
C THR A 49 -11.59 -8.06 0.11
N ILE A 50 -12.41 -7.11 -0.37
CA ILE A 50 -11.94 -5.98 -1.16
C ILE A 50 -11.05 -5.04 -0.32
N CYS A 51 -11.44 -4.74 0.92
CA CYS A 51 -10.63 -3.90 1.81
C CYS A 51 -9.25 -4.51 2.10
N ARG A 52 -9.16 -5.84 2.32
CA ARG A 52 -7.87 -6.53 2.50
C ARG A 52 -7.04 -6.53 1.23
N HIS A 53 -7.67 -6.76 0.08
CA HIS A 53 -6.99 -6.67 -1.22
C HIS A 53 -6.43 -5.26 -1.46
N ARG A 54 -7.24 -4.22 -1.20
CA ARG A 54 -6.80 -2.82 -1.26
C ARG A 54 -5.61 -2.54 -0.34
N ALA A 55 -5.62 -3.04 0.89
CA ALA A 55 -4.52 -2.88 1.83
C ALA A 55 -3.22 -3.51 1.29
N ASN A 56 -3.29 -4.70 0.70
CA ASN A 56 -2.13 -5.36 0.09
C ASN A 56 -1.57 -4.53 -1.08
N ILE A 57 -2.42 -3.90 -1.90
CA ILE A 57 -1.98 -3.04 -3.01
C ILE A 57 -1.33 -1.76 -2.46
N LEU A 58 -1.85 -1.18 -1.38
CA LEU A 58 -1.25 -0.03 -0.71
C LEU A 58 0.16 -0.35 -0.19
N ASP A 59 0.36 -1.51 0.43
CA ASP A 59 1.67 -1.95 0.90
C ASP A 59 2.65 -2.15 -0.26
N ALA A 60 2.19 -2.70 -1.40
CA ALA A 60 2.98 -2.82 -2.61
C ALA A 60 3.37 -1.44 -3.18
N ALA A 61 2.44 -0.49 -3.24
CA ALA A 61 2.69 0.88 -3.68
C ALA A 61 3.70 1.59 -2.76
N ALA A 62 3.59 1.41 -1.44
CA ALA A 62 4.54 1.96 -0.47
C ALA A 62 5.94 1.36 -0.64
N SER A 63 6.04 0.06 -0.92
CA SER A 63 7.31 -0.59 -1.24
C SER A 63 7.95 -0.01 -2.51
N THR A 64 7.15 0.19 -3.56
CA THR A 64 7.58 0.78 -4.83
C THR A 64 8.04 2.23 -4.64
N SER A 65 7.36 3.03 -3.84
CA SER A 65 7.77 4.39 -3.48
C SER A 65 9.17 4.41 -2.83
N LYS A 66 9.45 3.50 -1.90
CA LYS A 66 10.78 3.35 -1.27
C LYS A 66 11.86 3.00 -2.30
N LYS A 67 11.54 2.15 -3.28
CA LYS A 67 12.48 1.79 -4.36
C LYS A 67 12.74 2.97 -5.29
N MET A 68 11.70 3.76 -5.67
CA MET A 68 11.88 4.99 -6.42
C MET A 68 12.83 5.95 -5.68
N GLN A 69 12.62 6.15 -4.38
CA GLN A 69 13.51 6.98 -3.56
C GLN A 69 14.96 6.47 -3.54
N LYS A 70 15.15 5.15 -3.48
CA LYS A 70 16.48 4.53 -3.59
C LYS A 70 17.15 4.86 -4.93
N TYR A 71 16.45 4.68 -6.05
CA TYR A 71 17.02 4.95 -7.37
C TYR A 71 17.29 6.44 -7.61
N LEU A 72 16.43 7.33 -7.11
CA LEU A 72 16.70 8.77 -7.11
C LEU A 72 18.02 9.10 -6.40
N ARG A 73 18.26 8.53 -5.22
CA ARG A 73 19.53 8.72 -4.48
C ARG A 73 20.73 8.16 -5.23
N LEU A 74 20.60 6.98 -5.86
CA LEU A 74 21.66 6.37 -6.66
C LEU A 74 21.98 7.19 -7.93
N LEU A 75 20.99 7.92 -8.46
CA LEU A 75 21.15 8.93 -9.52
C LEU A 75 21.74 10.27 -9.02
N ASN A 76 22.05 10.38 -7.73
CA ASN A 76 22.46 11.62 -7.05
C ASN A 76 21.34 12.69 -7.02
N LEU A 77 20.10 12.31 -7.21
CA LEU A 77 18.95 13.22 -7.20
C LEU A 77 18.36 13.29 -5.78
N ARG A 78 18.56 14.42 -5.12
CA ARG A 78 18.07 14.69 -3.76
C ARG A 78 16.67 15.32 -3.80
N LEU A 79 15.71 14.58 -4.34
CA LEU A 79 14.33 15.06 -4.46
C LEU A 79 13.68 15.30 -3.09
N ASP A 80 14.11 14.58 -2.05
CA ASP A 80 13.75 14.77 -0.65
C ASP A 80 14.08 16.18 -0.10
N VAL A 81 15.03 16.88 -0.72
CA VAL A 81 15.38 18.26 -0.41
C VAL A 81 14.43 19.26 -1.08
N VAL A 82 13.85 18.89 -2.21
CA VAL A 82 13.02 19.74 -3.08
C VAL A 82 11.54 19.64 -2.74
N VAL A 83 11.05 18.45 -2.42
CA VAL A 83 9.66 18.17 -2.10
C VAL A 83 9.55 17.39 -0.78
N ASN A 84 8.46 17.60 -0.04
CA ASN A 84 8.21 16.86 1.21
C ASN A 84 7.77 15.42 0.94
N ASP A 85 7.06 15.20 -0.16
CA ASP A 85 6.59 13.89 -0.60
C ASP A 85 6.94 13.66 -2.07
N ILE A 86 7.75 12.65 -2.33
CA ILE A 86 8.15 12.27 -3.70
C ILE A 86 7.00 11.71 -4.52
N CYS A 87 5.98 11.15 -3.87
CA CYS A 87 4.78 10.60 -4.48
C CYS A 87 3.66 11.65 -4.62
N GLY A 88 3.86 12.86 -4.10
CA GLY A 88 2.96 13.98 -4.32
C GLY A 88 2.99 14.49 -5.76
N GLN A 89 2.03 15.33 -6.12
CA GLN A 89 1.85 15.84 -7.48
C GLN A 89 3.14 16.43 -8.09
N THR A 90 3.84 17.29 -7.33
CA THR A 90 5.11 17.89 -7.77
C THR A 90 6.23 16.86 -7.87
N GLY A 91 6.35 15.95 -6.89
CA GLY A 91 7.38 14.92 -6.89
C GLY A 91 7.24 13.98 -8.08
N LEU A 92 6.05 13.49 -8.35
CA LEU A 92 5.77 12.64 -9.52
C LEU A 92 6.00 13.37 -10.84
N ALA A 93 5.65 14.66 -10.94
CA ALA A 93 5.90 15.45 -12.14
C ALA A 93 7.42 15.56 -12.44
N ILE A 94 8.24 15.79 -11.42
CA ILE A 94 9.71 15.83 -11.56
C ILE A 94 10.24 14.45 -11.94
N ILE A 95 9.82 13.37 -11.28
CA ILE A 95 10.26 12.01 -11.59
C ILE A 95 9.89 11.64 -13.05
N LYS A 96 8.70 11.99 -13.50
CA LYS A 96 8.26 11.79 -14.90
C LYS A 96 9.15 12.53 -15.89
N ALA A 97 9.47 13.80 -15.61
CA ALA A 97 10.36 14.58 -16.44
C ALA A 97 11.75 13.95 -16.55
N ILE A 98 12.31 13.48 -15.41
CA ILE A 98 13.59 12.76 -15.36
C ILE A 98 13.53 11.47 -16.18
N CYS A 99 12.46 10.66 -16.02
CA CYS A 99 12.27 9.43 -16.79
C CYS A 99 12.08 9.67 -18.30
N ASN A 100 11.66 10.86 -18.70
CA ASN A 100 11.54 11.32 -20.09
C ASN A 100 12.82 11.95 -20.64
N GLY A 101 13.92 11.93 -19.90
CA GLY A 101 15.23 12.41 -20.34
C GLY A 101 15.55 13.85 -19.97
N GLU A 102 14.71 14.53 -19.16
CA GLU A 102 15.04 15.87 -18.68
C GLU A 102 16.16 15.79 -17.62
N THR A 103 17.31 16.35 -17.95
CA THR A 103 18.50 16.34 -17.08
C THR A 103 18.89 17.73 -16.61
N ASN A 104 18.25 18.80 -17.14
CA ASN A 104 18.57 20.16 -16.77
C ASN A 104 17.98 20.50 -15.38
N PRO A 105 18.84 20.73 -14.35
CA PRO A 105 18.39 21.03 -13.00
C PRO A 105 17.49 22.26 -12.89
N GLU A 106 17.71 23.27 -13.73
CA GLU A 106 16.89 24.49 -13.75
C GLU A 106 15.48 24.22 -14.28
N SER A 107 15.37 23.39 -15.33
CA SER A 107 14.08 22.95 -15.86
C SER A 107 13.30 22.14 -14.83
N LEU A 108 13.96 21.22 -14.15
CA LEU A 108 13.37 20.41 -13.08
C LEU A 108 12.95 21.27 -11.87
N ALA A 109 13.70 22.32 -11.55
CA ALA A 109 13.35 23.24 -10.46
C ALA A 109 12.08 24.07 -10.74
N LYS A 110 11.67 24.22 -12.02
CA LYS A 110 10.45 24.92 -12.43
C LYS A 110 9.16 24.18 -12.10
N PHE A 111 9.19 22.85 -11.89
CA PHE A 111 8.02 22.06 -11.43
C PHE A 111 7.56 22.39 -9.99
N ARG A 112 7.96 23.53 -9.50
CA ARG A 112 7.76 24.05 -8.16
C ARG A 112 6.29 24.28 -7.81
N HIS A 113 5.83 23.79 -6.66
CA HIS A 113 4.67 24.33 -5.97
C HIS A 113 5.07 25.63 -5.24
N TYR A 114 4.20 26.66 -5.23
CA TYR A 114 4.49 27.99 -4.68
C TYR A 114 4.92 28.02 -3.20
N ASN A 115 4.57 26.99 -2.42
CA ASN A 115 4.91 26.85 -1.00
C ASN A 115 6.33 26.34 -0.71
N CYS A 116 7.18 26.17 -1.73
CA CYS A 116 8.53 25.63 -1.52
C CYS A 116 9.48 26.73 -1.01
N ARG A 117 9.95 26.62 0.24
CA ARG A 117 10.75 27.65 0.95
C ARG A 117 12.23 27.76 0.50
N LYS A 118 12.76 26.82 -0.27
CA LYS A 118 14.18 26.79 -0.67
C LYS A 118 14.44 27.58 -1.95
N SER A 119 15.65 28.14 -2.07
CA SER A 119 16.08 28.91 -3.25
C SER A 119 16.20 28.01 -4.50
N GLU A 120 16.09 28.60 -5.69
CA GLU A 120 16.23 27.86 -6.96
C GLU A 120 17.64 27.25 -7.12
N GLN A 121 18.67 27.95 -6.64
CA GLN A 121 20.05 27.48 -6.69
C GLN A 121 20.30 26.24 -5.82
N GLU A 122 19.70 26.17 -4.61
CA GLU A 122 19.79 24.99 -3.74
C GLU A 122 19.09 23.78 -4.35
N LYS A 123 17.95 24.01 -5.04
CA LYS A 123 17.22 22.97 -5.75
C LYS A 123 17.96 22.46 -6.97
N ALA A 124 18.53 23.36 -7.77
CA ALA A 124 19.32 22.97 -8.92
C ALA A 124 20.52 22.10 -8.53
N LYS A 125 21.21 22.42 -7.42
CA LYS A 125 22.27 21.57 -6.88
C LYS A 125 21.78 20.20 -6.44
N ALA A 126 20.59 20.12 -5.87
CA ALA A 126 19.99 18.85 -5.39
C ALA A 126 19.49 17.95 -6.53
N LEU A 127 19.29 18.51 -7.73
CA LEU A 127 18.78 17.80 -8.91
C LEU A 127 19.85 17.51 -9.97
N GLN A 128 21.12 17.54 -9.60
CA GLN A 128 22.22 17.13 -10.48
C GLN A 128 22.34 15.62 -10.55
N THR A 129 21.98 15.05 -11.70
CA THR A 129 22.09 13.61 -11.95
C THR A 129 23.52 13.20 -12.32
N ASN A 130 23.87 11.94 -12.00
CA ASN A 130 25.12 11.32 -12.45
C ASN A 130 25.00 10.60 -13.81
N GLY A 131 23.83 10.66 -14.46
CA GLY A 131 23.59 10.13 -15.81
C GLY A 131 23.61 8.61 -15.95
N ARG A 132 23.51 7.82 -14.85
CA ARG A 132 23.51 6.35 -14.88
C ARG A 132 22.22 5.81 -15.51
N GLU A 133 22.32 5.28 -16.72
CA GLU A 133 21.18 4.77 -17.51
C GLU A 133 20.51 3.55 -16.87
N ASP A 134 21.28 2.68 -16.22
CA ASP A 134 20.77 1.50 -15.51
C ASP A 134 19.84 1.89 -14.33
N TYR A 135 20.20 2.91 -13.57
CA TYR A 135 19.35 3.41 -12.49
C TYR A 135 18.14 4.18 -13.02
N LEU A 136 18.29 4.89 -14.13
CA LEU A 136 17.17 5.59 -14.79
C LEU A 136 16.17 4.59 -15.33
N PHE A 137 16.62 3.51 -15.96
CA PHE A 137 15.75 2.42 -16.41
C PHE A 137 14.96 1.82 -15.24
N ALA A 138 15.65 1.49 -14.14
CA ALA A 138 15.01 0.91 -12.97
C ALA A 138 14.01 1.89 -12.31
N LEU A 139 14.35 3.19 -12.24
CA LEU A 139 13.44 4.23 -11.75
C LEU A 139 12.14 4.30 -12.59
N LYS A 140 12.29 4.24 -13.91
CA LYS A 140 11.14 4.27 -14.84
C LYS A 140 10.21 3.08 -14.61
N GLN A 141 10.76 1.86 -14.45
CA GLN A 141 9.98 0.66 -14.16
C GLN A 141 9.22 0.79 -12.83
N GLU A 142 9.86 1.28 -11.78
CA GLU A 142 9.20 1.46 -10.48
C GLU A 142 8.13 2.58 -10.55
N LEU A 143 8.32 3.63 -11.34
CA LEU A 143 7.30 4.65 -11.56
C LEU A 143 6.06 4.07 -12.25
N GLU A 144 6.23 3.30 -13.33
CA GLU A 144 5.14 2.62 -14.03
C GLU A 144 4.36 1.69 -13.09
N MET A 145 5.07 0.90 -12.28
CA MET A 145 4.44 0.02 -11.28
C MET A 145 3.65 0.82 -10.23
N TYR A 146 4.20 1.95 -9.75
CA TYR A 146 3.51 2.81 -8.82
C TYR A 146 2.20 3.35 -9.40
N GLU A 147 2.20 3.81 -10.65
CA GLU A 147 1.00 4.31 -11.34
C GLU A 147 -0.06 3.22 -11.52
N ILE A 148 0.37 1.99 -11.84
CA ILE A 148 -0.53 0.83 -11.91
C ILE A 148 -1.19 0.57 -10.56
N PHE A 149 -0.41 0.57 -9.45
CA PHE A 149 -0.96 0.38 -8.12
C PHE A 149 -1.95 1.48 -7.74
N GLN A 150 -1.66 2.75 -8.05
CA GLN A 150 -2.60 3.86 -7.81
C GLN A 150 -3.91 3.68 -8.57
N ALA A 151 -3.85 3.25 -9.83
CA ALA A 151 -5.05 2.95 -10.61
C ALA A 151 -5.84 1.77 -10.00
N LYS A 152 -5.16 0.72 -9.52
CA LYS A 152 -5.80 -0.43 -8.85
C LYS A 152 -6.44 -0.07 -7.51
N ILE A 153 -5.80 0.79 -6.72
CA ILE A 153 -6.38 1.31 -5.47
C ILE A 153 -7.69 2.04 -5.78
N LYS A 154 -7.69 2.92 -6.79
CA LYS A 154 -8.90 3.63 -7.21
C LYS A 154 -10.03 2.68 -7.64
N GLN A 155 -9.69 1.59 -8.35
CA GLN A 155 -10.68 0.56 -8.71
C GLN A 155 -11.26 -0.13 -7.46
N CYS A 156 -10.43 -0.44 -6.46
CA CYS A 156 -10.90 -1.00 -5.19
C CYS A 156 -11.81 -0.01 -4.45
N ASP A 157 -11.48 1.29 -4.43
CA ASP A 157 -12.29 2.33 -3.79
C ASP A 157 -13.68 2.42 -4.45
N GLN A 158 -13.74 2.38 -5.77
CA GLN A 158 -15.01 2.38 -6.52
C GLN A 158 -15.86 1.14 -6.21
N GLU A 159 -15.23 -0.03 -6.10
CA GLU A 159 -15.96 -1.27 -5.77
C GLU A 159 -16.44 -1.29 -4.32
N ILE A 160 -15.66 -0.76 -3.38
CA ILE A 160 -16.08 -0.58 -1.99
C ILE A 160 -17.29 0.35 -1.91
N GLU A 161 -17.24 1.48 -2.61
CA GLU A 161 -18.35 2.44 -2.67
C GLU A 161 -19.61 1.80 -3.23
N ARG A 162 -19.51 1.05 -4.33
CA ARG A 162 -20.64 0.31 -4.93
C ARG A 162 -21.30 -0.64 -3.92
N ILE A 163 -20.50 -1.46 -3.22
CA ILE A 163 -21.01 -2.41 -2.23
C ILE A 163 -21.71 -1.68 -1.06
N LEU A 164 -21.15 -0.55 -0.62
CA LEU A 164 -21.75 0.24 0.46
C LEU A 164 -23.08 0.85 0.06
N VAL A 165 -23.19 1.43 -1.14
CA VAL A 165 -24.46 1.98 -1.66
C VAL A 165 -25.53 0.89 -1.76
N GLU A 166 -25.21 -0.26 -2.37
CA GLU A 166 -26.14 -1.41 -2.45
C GLU A 166 -26.58 -1.92 -1.07
N THR A 167 -25.79 -1.68 -0.03
CA THR A 167 -26.14 -2.10 1.33
C THR A 167 -27.13 -1.12 1.95
N ILE A 168 -26.96 0.18 1.74
CA ILE A 168 -27.86 1.23 2.26
C ILE A 168 -29.24 1.12 1.61
N ASP A 169 -29.30 1.01 0.27
CA ASP A 169 -30.55 0.91 -0.47
C ASP A 169 -31.40 -0.29 -0.02
N ASN A 170 -30.77 -1.44 0.23
CA ASN A 170 -31.47 -2.64 0.70
C ASN A 170 -31.94 -2.58 2.16
N ASP A 171 -31.34 -1.73 3.00
CA ASP A 171 -31.78 -1.54 4.40
C ASP A 171 -32.95 -0.54 4.50
N ASP A 172 -33.06 0.40 3.57
CA ASP A 172 -34.18 1.33 3.48
C ASP A 172 -35.45 0.68 2.90
N GLU A 173 -35.33 -0.30 2.00
CA GLU A 173 -36.48 -1.10 1.49
C GLU A 173 -37.08 -2.06 2.54
N LYS A 174 -36.40 -2.32 3.66
CA LYS A 174 -36.85 -3.22 4.73
C LYS A 174 -37.54 -2.51 5.91
N LYS A 175 -37.63 -1.20 5.87
CA LYS A 175 -38.38 -0.38 6.86
C LYS A 175 -39.79 -0.03 6.39
#